data_ef53bf4d243cee7c278ac2b66fe95a3b
#
_entry.id   ef53bf4d243cee7c278ac2b66fe95a3b
#
_cell.length_a   1.000
_cell.length_b   1.000
_cell.length_c   1.000
_cell.angle_alpha   90.00
_cell.angle_beta   90.00
_cell.angle_gamma   90.00
#
_symmetry.space_group_name_H-M   'P 1'
#
loop_
_entity.id
_entity.type
_entity.pdbx_description
1 polymer ?
#
loop_
_entity_poly.entity_id
_entity_poly.type
_entity_poly.pdbx_seq_one_letter_code
_entity_poly.pdbx_strand_id
1 'polypeptide(L)'
;LNNREKRFRFVRLQAIVRKEFIQIKKDPASLAIALVLPVLLLVLLGYAMNDDVESVHLSILDQSQTAESRELIDRLTSQGDFTIMSYEHNVSVLEHLLDKGDIHAGLIIPANYSKELTTNTAVVQFLIDGSDPTYAQEALFRSESLLLHYAHTVQAEQLIRSGTEVPNSPLKHETQVFYNPSMDSMEFNIPALIGLIMQEVTLILTAFALVREKEQGTIEQLIVTPIRPTELIIGKLVPYTIIGTLSFAFVLLAGVFWFDVAIAGDPFLLVLLSLLFLVATLAMGIFISTIAKNQLQAMYMSFAVILPSVILSGFVFPRESMPMLIQLLGGLIPLTYFLEILRGIFLKANSLQLLWPQSLVLLGFTVLLSIATIAKFKKHLQ
;
A
#
# COMPACT_ATOMS: atom_id res chain seq x y z
N LEU A 1 -33.57 -26.35 -23.21
CA LEU A 1 -32.86 -27.31 -22.28
C LEU A 1 -33.88 -27.87 -21.32
N ASN A 2 -34.08 -29.21 -21.38
CA ASN A 2 -35.10 -29.96 -20.63
C ASN A 2 -34.83 -29.84 -19.12
N ASN A 3 -35.85 -29.71 -18.28
CA ASN A 3 -35.73 -29.58 -16.82
C ASN A 3 -34.88 -30.70 -16.17
N ARG A 4 -34.86 -31.88 -16.77
CA ARG A 4 -34.00 -33.00 -16.34
C ARG A 4 -32.52 -32.71 -16.53
N GLU A 5 -32.08 -32.11 -17.66
CA GLU A 5 -30.68 -31.75 -17.88
C GLU A 5 -30.19 -30.64 -16.95
N LYS A 6 -31.03 -29.64 -16.64
CA LYS A 6 -30.71 -28.58 -15.65
C LYS A 6 -30.53 -29.18 -14.26
N ARG A 7 -31.36 -30.10 -13.83
CA ARG A 7 -31.29 -30.79 -12.55
C ARG A 7 -30.01 -31.62 -12.43
N PHE A 8 -29.63 -32.34 -13.49
CA PHE A 8 -28.38 -33.13 -13.52
C PHE A 8 -27.13 -32.24 -13.46
N ARG A 9 -27.15 -31.09 -14.11
CA ARG A 9 -26.06 -30.11 -14.03
C ARG A 9 -25.88 -29.58 -12.62
N PHE A 10 -26.95 -29.22 -11.95
CA PHE A 10 -26.92 -28.70 -10.59
C PHE A 10 -26.39 -29.74 -9.59
N VAL A 11 -26.82 -30.98 -9.68
CA VAL A 11 -26.36 -32.07 -8.81
C VAL A 11 -24.85 -32.33 -9.00
N ARG A 12 -24.34 -32.32 -10.23
CA ARG A 12 -22.91 -32.49 -10.51
C ARG A 12 -22.09 -31.33 -9.96
N LEU A 13 -22.52 -30.08 -10.17
CA LEU A 13 -21.88 -28.91 -9.63
C LEU A 13 -21.81 -28.96 -8.08
N GLN A 14 -22.93 -29.29 -7.45
CA GLN A 14 -23.01 -29.46 -6.00
C GLN A 14 -22.06 -30.53 -5.47
N ALA A 15 -21.94 -31.65 -6.20
CA ALA A 15 -21.02 -32.74 -5.84
C ALA A 15 -19.55 -32.29 -5.89
N ILE A 16 -19.17 -31.50 -6.91
CA ILE A 16 -17.81 -30.95 -7.03
C ILE A 16 -17.55 -29.98 -5.89
N VAL A 17 -18.44 -29.00 -5.67
CA VAL A 17 -18.31 -28.02 -4.57
C VAL A 17 -18.18 -28.74 -3.23
N ARG A 18 -19.02 -29.76 -2.94
CA ARG A 18 -18.94 -30.51 -1.71
C ARG A 18 -17.62 -31.29 -1.58
N LYS A 19 -17.14 -31.91 -2.67
CA LYS A 19 -15.82 -32.58 -2.69
C LYS A 19 -14.69 -31.60 -2.34
N GLU A 20 -14.66 -30.43 -2.95
CA GLU A 20 -13.65 -29.42 -2.69
C GLU A 20 -13.69 -28.93 -1.23
N PHE A 21 -14.88 -28.64 -0.67
CA PHE A 21 -15.00 -28.28 0.75
C PHE A 21 -14.50 -29.38 1.69
N ILE A 22 -14.79 -30.65 1.39
CA ILE A 22 -14.29 -31.78 2.19
C ILE A 22 -12.77 -31.86 2.09
N GLN A 23 -12.20 -31.62 0.91
CA GLN A 23 -10.77 -31.68 0.68
C GLN A 23 -10.06 -30.53 1.44
N ILE A 24 -10.57 -29.30 1.38
CA ILE A 24 -10.06 -28.15 2.11
C ILE A 24 -10.15 -28.39 3.64
N LYS A 25 -11.29 -28.90 4.12
CA LYS A 25 -11.45 -29.19 5.56
C LYS A 25 -10.47 -30.28 6.06
N LYS A 26 -10.05 -31.19 5.19
CA LYS A 26 -9.07 -32.24 5.51
C LYS A 26 -7.62 -31.75 5.44
N ASP A 27 -7.39 -30.54 4.93
CA ASP A 27 -6.07 -29.91 4.88
C ASP A 27 -6.06 -28.64 5.76
N PRO A 28 -6.05 -28.81 7.10
CA PRO A 28 -6.13 -27.70 8.04
C PRO A 28 -4.89 -26.79 7.96
N ALA A 29 -3.75 -27.34 7.53
CA ALA A 29 -2.52 -26.55 7.36
C ALA A 29 -2.68 -25.53 6.23
N SER A 30 -3.15 -25.95 5.05
CA SER A 30 -3.42 -25.02 3.94
C SER A 30 -4.50 -24.02 4.29
N LEU A 31 -5.53 -24.40 5.04
CA LEU A 31 -6.58 -23.49 5.48
C LEU A 31 -6.05 -22.45 6.49
N ALA A 32 -5.23 -22.89 7.45
CA ALA A 32 -4.60 -21.98 8.42
C ALA A 32 -3.68 -20.98 7.71
N ILE A 33 -2.84 -21.44 6.78
CA ILE A 33 -1.99 -20.56 5.97
C ILE A 33 -2.86 -19.57 5.18
N ALA A 34 -3.95 -20.01 4.57
CA ALA A 34 -4.82 -19.13 3.79
C ALA A 34 -5.51 -18.03 4.60
N LEU A 35 -5.72 -18.23 5.91
CA LEU A 35 -6.43 -17.27 6.78
C LEU A 35 -5.49 -16.48 7.70
N VAL A 36 -4.43 -17.12 8.22
CA VAL A 36 -3.54 -16.51 9.20
C VAL A 36 -2.40 -15.75 8.51
N LEU A 37 -1.79 -16.36 7.47
CA LEU A 37 -0.66 -15.74 6.78
C LEU A 37 -0.98 -14.36 6.19
N PRO A 38 -2.17 -14.11 5.58
CA PRO A 38 -2.55 -12.80 5.08
C PRO A 38 -2.56 -11.71 6.16
N VAL A 39 -3.12 -12.02 7.33
CA VAL A 39 -3.16 -11.10 8.46
C VAL A 39 -1.75 -10.83 9.00
N LEU A 40 -0.95 -11.89 9.13
CA LEU A 40 0.45 -11.75 9.57
C LEU A 40 1.28 -10.91 8.57
N LEU A 41 1.08 -11.12 7.26
CA LEU A 41 1.73 -10.31 6.22
C LEU A 41 1.28 -8.85 6.29
N LEU A 42 -0.01 -8.59 6.51
CA LEU A 42 -0.50 -7.22 6.68
C LEU A 42 0.16 -6.54 7.88
N VAL A 43 0.25 -7.24 9.02
CA VAL A 43 0.87 -6.68 10.22
C VAL A 43 2.36 -6.42 10.00
N LEU A 44 3.11 -7.40 9.46
CA LEU A 44 4.54 -7.24 9.21
C LEU A 44 4.85 -6.14 8.18
N LEU A 45 4.16 -6.17 7.03
CA LEU A 45 4.40 -5.20 5.96
C LEU A 45 3.83 -3.83 6.32
N GLY A 46 2.71 -3.76 7.07
CA GLY A 46 2.13 -2.52 7.53
C GLY A 46 3.09 -1.74 8.41
N TYR A 47 3.73 -2.40 9.39
CA TYR A 47 4.77 -1.77 10.20
C TYR A 47 6.06 -1.48 9.41
N ALA A 48 6.44 -2.35 8.47
CA ALA A 48 7.63 -2.14 7.64
C ALA A 48 7.48 -0.98 6.64
N MET A 49 6.25 -0.63 6.27
CA MET A 49 5.94 0.46 5.33
C MET A 49 5.43 1.73 6.03
N ASN A 50 5.59 1.80 7.34
CA ASN A 50 5.35 3.04 8.07
C ASN A 50 6.58 3.93 7.94
N ASP A 51 6.53 4.86 6.99
CA ASP A 51 7.61 5.81 6.71
C ASP A 51 7.43 7.14 7.50
N ASP A 52 6.50 7.18 8.47
CA ASP A 52 6.24 8.37 9.26
C ASP A 52 7.40 8.62 10.22
N VAL A 53 8.09 9.72 10.01
CA VAL A 53 9.16 10.20 10.89
C VAL A 53 8.52 10.95 12.06
N GLU A 54 8.46 10.31 13.24
CA GLU A 54 7.89 10.94 14.44
C GLU A 54 8.66 12.21 14.81
N SER A 55 9.99 12.16 14.82
CA SER A 55 10.87 13.31 15.08
C SER A 55 12.24 13.15 14.42
N VAL A 56 12.84 14.27 14.02
CA VAL A 56 14.19 14.30 13.47
C VAL A 56 15.19 14.46 14.62
N HIS A 57 16.13 13.53 14.75
CA HIS A 57 17.20 13.64 15.73
C HIS A 57 18.16 14.77 15.34
N LEU A 58 18.25 15.80 16.19
CA LEU A 58 19.00 17.02 15.96
C LEU A 58 20.10 17.19 17.01
N SER A 59 21.33 17.50 16.61
CA SER A 59 22.33 18.05 17.50
C SER A 59 22.63 19.50 17.15
N ILE A 60 22.91 20.32 18.17
CA ILE A 60 22.98 21.77 18.04
C ILE A 60 24.38 22.25 18.42
N LEU A 61 24.96 23.09 17.54
CA LEU A 61 26.14 23.86 17.80
C LEU A 61 25.74 25.34 17.90
N ASP A 62 25.43 25.80 19.12
CA ASP A 62 25.13 27.20 19.39
C ASP A 62 26.38 27.96 19.80
N GLN A 63 26.97 28.69 18.85
CA GLN A 63 28.14 29.54 19.11
C GLN A 63 27.71 30.94 19.61
N SER A 64 26.44 31.31 19.42
CA SER A 64 25.92 32.64 19.84
C SER A 64 25.62 32.69 21.33
N GLN A 65 25.03 31.63 21.90
CA GLN A 65 24.64 31.51 23.31
C GLN A 65 23.80 32.69 23.84
N THR A 66 23.00 33.32 22.98
CA THR A 66 22.16 34.47 23.25
C THR A 66 20.73 34.07 23.62
N ALA A 67 19.89 35.06 23.98
CA ALA A 67 18.47 34.85 24.20
C ALA A 67 17.76 34.49 22.89
N GLU A 68 18.16 35.11 21.80
CA GLU A 68 17.60 34.91 20.47
C GLU A 68 17.93 33.51 19.89
N SER A 69 19.16 33.01 20.16
CA SER A 69 19.50 31.63 19.75
C SER A 69 18.70 30.57 20.52
N ARG A 70 18.50 30.82 21.82
CA ARG A 70 17.64 29.93 22.66
C ARG A 70 16.19 29.94 22.21
N GLU A 71 15.66 31.12 21.88
CA GLU A 71 14.31 31.24 21.36
C GLU A 71 14.11 30.45 20.06
N LEU A 72 15.08 30.53 19.14
CA LEU A 72 15.06 29.72 17.89
C LEU A 72 15.05 28.23 18.21
N ILE A 73 15.91 27.77 19.14
CA ILE A 73 16.00 26.38 19.56
C ILE A 73 14.69 25.92 20.21
N ASP A 74 14.12 26.74 21.09
CA ASP A 74 12.86 26.42 21.77
C ASP A 74 11.71 26.29 20.76
N ARG A 75 11.67 27.11 19.73
CA ARG A 75 10.65 27.02 18.66
C ARG A 75 10.83 25.77 17.81
N LEU A 76 12.08 25.40 17.48
CA LEU A 76 12.38 24.17 16.72
C LEU A 76 11.92 22.90 17.45
N THR A 77 11.90 22.92 18.76
CA THR A 77 11.55 21.74 19.58
C THR A 77 10.12 21.73 20.12
N SER A 78 9.48 22.90 20.17
CA SER A 78 8.16 23.07 20.80
C SER A 78 7.03 22.27 20.13
N GLN A 79 7.15 21.95 18.85
CA GLN A 79 6.15 21.19 18.09
C GLN A 79 6.42 19.68 18.05
N GLY A 80 7.57 19.23 18.60
CA GLY A 80 7.96 17.82 18.57
C GLY A 80 8.59 17.36 17.27
N ASP A 81 8.75 18.27 16.30
CA ASP A 81 9.33 17.97 14.99
C ASP A 81 10.81 17.56 15.08
N PHE A 82 11.54 18.16 16.02
CA PHE A 82 12.94 17.87 16.26
C PHE A 82 13.15 17.43 17.72
N THR A 83 13.93 16.36 17.88
CA THR A 83 14.40 15.88 19.21
C THR A 83 15.87 16.19 19.38
N ILE A 84 16.23 17.05 20.36
CA ILE A 84 17.62 17.39 20.63
C ILE A 84 18.30 16.18 21.29
N MET A 85 19.35 15.67 20.62
CA MET A 85 20.18 14.59 21.14
C MET A 85 21.34 15.13 21.97
N SER A 86 22.00 16.20 21.51
CA SER A 86 23.16 16.80 22.21
C SER A 86 23.39 18.24 21.79
N TYR A 87 24.14 18.97 22.63
CA TYR A 87 24.73 20.27 22.32
C TYR A 87 26.22 20.10 22.13
N GLU A 88 26.72 20.53 20.97
CA GLU A 88 28.10 20.35 20.57
C GLU A 88 28.87 21.66 20.57
N HIS A 89 30.20 21.57 20.70
CA HIS A 89 31.09 22.74 20.72
C HIS A 89 31.93 22.86 19.46
N ASN A 90 31.88 21.86 18.56
CA ASN A 90 32.71 21.83 17.37
C ASN A 90 31.94 21.18 16.20
N VAL A 91 32.12 21.76 15.00
CA VAL A 91 31.54 21.25 13.76
C VAL A 91 31.99 19.81 13.47
N SER A 92 33.26 19.48 13.71
CA SER A 92 33.80 18.13 13.47
C SER A 92 33.10 17.06 14.29
N VAL A 93 32.59 17.39 15.49
CA VAL A 93 31.84 16.44 16.32
C VAL A 93 30.46 16.23 15.72
N LEU A 94 29.82 17.31 15.23
CA LEU A 94 28.54 17.25 14.53
C LEU A 94 28.62 16.40 13.26
N GLU A 95 29.66 16.58 12.44
CA GLU A 95 29.94 15.78 11.26
C GLU A 95 30.15 14.31 11.61
N HIS A 96 30.89 14.04 12.69
CA HIS A 96 31.12 12.67 13.14
C HIS A 96 29.83 11.97 13.64
N LEU A 97 28.91 12.71 14.27
CA LEU A 97 27.62 12.16 14.70
C LEU A 97 26.71 11.85 13.48
N LEU A 98 26.76 12.70 12.42
CA LEU A 98 26.10 12.44 11.15
C LEU A 98 26.69 11.20 10.45
N ASP A 99 28.03 11.11 10.38
CA ASP A 99 28.73 9.98 9.77
C ASP A 99 28.40 8.63 10.44
N LYS A 100 28.15 8.66 11.77
CA LYS A 100 27.73 7.49 12.52
C LYS A 100 26.24 7.15 12.38
N GLY A 101 25.43 8.10 11.91
CA GLY A 101 23.96 7.97 11.93
C GLY A 101 23.33 8.11 13.31
N ASP A 102 24.05 8.68 14.30
CA ASP A 102 23.51 8.95 15.64
C ASP A 102 22.50 10.11 15.61
N ILE A 103 22.61 10.99 14.63
CA ILE A 103 21.70 12.12 14.36
C ILE A 103 21.36 12.20 12.87
N HIS A 104 20.19 12.77 12.56
CA HIS A 104 19.74 12.99 11.18
C HIS A 104 20.03 14.41 10.68
N ALA A 105 20.15 15.36 11.62
CA ALA A 105 20.48 16.75 11.31
C ALA A 105 21.35 17.39 12.37
N GLY A 106 22.17 18.38 11.96
CA GLY A 106 22.94 19.26 12.80
C GLY A 106 22.56 20.71 12.53
N LEU A 107 22.29 21.51 13.58
CA LEU A 107 22.05 22.93 13.49
C LEU A 107 23.26 23.71 13.96
N ILE A 108 23.77 24.61 13.15
CA ILE A 108 24.86 25.53 13.50
C ILE A 108 24.31 26.97 13.56
N ILE A 109 24.41 27.56 14.75
CA ILE A 109 24.05 28.94 14.99
C ILE A 109 25.38 29.71 15.21
N PRO A 110 25.76 30.64 14.30
CA PRO A 110 27.03 31.33 14.37
C PRO A 110 27.07 32.33 15.53
N ALA A 111 28.27 32.71 15.97
CA ALA A 111 28.50 33.60 17.11
C ALA A 111 27.91 35.03 16.91
N ASN A 112 27.78 35.47 15.67
CA ASN A 112 27.24 36.79 15.30
C ASN A 112 25.72 36.81 15.07
N TYR A 113 25.03 35.69 15.30
CA TYR A 113 23.60 35.47 14.99
C TYR A 113 22.70 36.60 15.53
N SER A 114 22.79 36.94 16.82
CA SER A 114 21.94 37.99 17.44
C SER A 114 22.14 39.34 16.80
N LYS A 115 23.39 39.70 16.46
CA LYS A 115 23.71 40.95 15.79
C LYS A 115 23.18 41.00 14.34
N GLU A 116 23.35 39.91 13.62
CA GLU A 116 22.89 39.80 12.23
C GLU A 116 21.36 39.69 12.15
N LEU A 117 20.71 39.16 13.18
CA LEU A 117 19.24 39.13 13.27
C LEU A 117 18.65 40.55 13.29
N THR A 118 19.34 41.52 13.95
CA THR A 118 18.88 42.90 13.98
C THR A 118 19.07 43.66 12.65
N THR A 119 19.97 43.14 11.79
CA THR A 119 20.26 43.71 10.46
C THR A 119 19.57 42.92 9.34
N ASN A 120 18.75 41.96 9.65
CA ASN A 120 18.08 41.06 8.71
C ASN A 120 19.05 40.27 7.78
N THR A 121 20.22 39.92 8.29
CA THR A 121 21.27 39.20 7.55
C THR A 121 21.67 37.89 8.24
N ALA A 122 20.98 37.50 9.30
CA ALA A 122 21.28 36.30 10.07
C ALA A 122 21.16 35.05 9.20
N VAL A 123 22.18 34.17 9.30
CA VAL A 123 22.23 32.88 8.62
C VAL A 123 22.43 31.79 9.67
N VAL A 124 21.60 30.79 9.62
CA VAL A 124 21.80 29.52 10.33
C VAL A 124 22.02 28.42 9.32
N GLN A 125 22.78 27.39 9.68
CA GLN A 125 23.10 26.30 8.78
C GLN A 125 22.56 24.99 9.34
N PHE A 126 21.78 24.26 8.50
CA PHE A 126 21.43 22.88 8.75
C PHE A 126 22.36 21.96 7.95
N LEU A 127 22.96 21.00 8.63
CA LEU A 127 23.64 19.86 8.04
C LEU A 127 22.67 18.69 8.11
N ILE A 128 22.30 18.11 6.99
CA ILE A 128 21.30 17.03 6.93
C ILE A 128 21.96 15.78 6.36
N ASP A 129 21.74 14.65 7.00
CA ASP A 129 22.17 13.35 6.50
C ASP A 129 21.29 12.93 5.30
N GLY A 130 21.85 12.99 4.11
CA GLY A 130 21.18 12.61 2.86
C GLY A 130 21.25 11.11 2.54
N SER A 131 21.83 10.28 3.41
CA SER A 131 21.94 8.83 3.17
C SER A 131 20.58 8.13 3.30
N ASP A 132 19.69 8.64 4.17
CA ASP A 132 18.30 8.26 4.23
C ASP A 132 17.39 9.37 3.67
N PRO A 133 16.83 9.18 2.46
CA PRO A 133 15.98 10.19 1.82
C PRO A 133 14.74 10.57 2.62
N THR A 134 14.17 9.65 3.43
CA THR A 134 12.95 9.88 4.19
C THR A 134 13.20 10.91 5.29
N TYR A 135 14.22 10.67 6.13
CA TYR A 135 14.63 11.62 7.16
C TYR A 135 15.16 12.92 6.58
N ALA A 136 15.91 12.86 5.47
CA ALA A 136 16.47 14.05 4.83
C ALA A 136 15.38 15.00 4.30
N GLN A 137 14.36 14.48 3.60
CA GLN A 137 13.24 15.27 3.09
C GLN A 137 12.41 15.87 4.22
N GLU A 138 12.16 15.10 5.26
CA GLU A 138 11.39 15.55 6.41
C GLU A 138 12.15 16.64 7.19
N ALA A 139 13.45 16.43 7.46
CA ALA A 139 14.32 17.43 8.09
C ALA A 139 14.37 18.75 7.30
N LEU A 140 14.49 18.66 5.97
CA LEU A 140 14.50 19.81 5.08
C LEU A 140 13.16 20.56 5.13
N PHE A 141 12.05 19.85 4.95
CA PHE A 141 10.71 20.45 4.95
C PHE A 141 10.37 21.13 6.28
N ARG A 142 10.61 20.42 7.41
CA ARG A 142 10.35 20.97 8.76
C ARG A 142 11.23 22.16 9.06
N SER A 143 12.54 22.09 8.75
CA SER A 143 13.46 23.20 9.00
C SER A 143 13.12 24.45 8.17
N GLU A 144 12.83 24.30 6.87
CA GLU A 144 12.45 25.43 6.01
C GLU A 144 11.14 26.08 6.46
N SER A 145 10.10 25.26 6.72
CA SER A 145 8.79 25.77 7.17
C SER A 145 8.91 26.57 8.47
N LEU A 146 9.64 26.03 9.43
CA LEU A 146 9.82 26.61 10.76
C LEU A 146 10.65 27.89 10.69
N LEU A 147 11.76 27.87 9.93
CA LEU A 147 12.60 29.06 9.76
C LEU A 147 11.88 30.19 9.04
N LEU A 148 11.08 29.89 8.01
CA LEU A 148 10.27 30.89 7.32
C LEU A 148 9.25 31.52 8.27
N HIS A 149 8.53 30.69 9.06
CA HIS A 149 7.59 31.22 10.06
C HIS A 149 8.27 32.08 11.12
N TYR A 150 9.41 31.60 11.62
CA TYR A 150 10.20 32.37 12.60
C TYR A 150 10.70 33.70 12.03
N ALA A 151 11.23 33.69 10.81
CA ALA A 151 11.69 34.91 10.14
C ALA A 151 10.56 35.96 10.00
N HIS A 152 9.36 35.54 9.61
CA HIS A 152 8.19 36.40 9.55
C HIS A 152 7.80 36.96 10.93
N THR A 153 7.87 36.14 11.98
CA THR A 153 7.56 36.58 13.35
C THR A 153 8.56 37.67 13.82
N VAL A 154 9.86 37.39 13.64
CA VAL A 154 10.94 38.35 14.01
C VAL A 154 10.81 39.67 13.25
N GLN A 155 10.54 39.60 11.95
CA GLN A 155 10.33 40.78 11.13
C GLN A 155 9.11 41.61 11.60
N ALA A 156 7.99 40.97 11.90
CA ALA A 156 6.80 41.62 12.42
C ALA A 156 7.07 42.30 13.76
N GLU A 157 7.77 41.63 14.68
CA GLU A 157 8.17 42.25 15.97
C GLU A 157 9.09 43.43 15.83
N GLN A 158 10.05 43.39 14.89
CA GLN A 158 10.94 44.52 14.61
C GLN A 158 10.18 45.74 14.06
N LEU A 159 9.21 45.53 13.17
CA LEU A 159 8.35 46.58 12.64
C LEU A 159 7.49 47.21 13.76
N ILE A 160 6.89 46.40 14.64
CA ILE A 160 6.14 46.90 15.80
C ILE A 160 7.03 47.74 16.72
N ARG A 161 8.24 47.29 17.03
CA ARG A 161 9.20 48.01 17.88
C ARG A 161 9.67 49.32 17.26
N SER A 162 9.72 49.40 15.92
CA SER A 162 10.08 50.66 15.20
C SER A 162 8.91 51.64 15.04
N GLY A 163 7.71 51.31 15.55
CA GLY A 163 6.51 52.12 15.42
C GLY A 163 5.90 52.09 14.00
N THR A 164 6.34 51.18 13.16
CA THR A 164 5.82 50.99 11.80
C THR A 164 4.68 50.00 11.83
N GLU A 165 3.57 50.31 11.17
CA GLU A 165 2.48 49.31 11.01
C GLU A 165 3.02 48.11 10.24
N VAL A 166 2.76 46.91 10.77
CA VAL A 166 3.08 45.68 10.04
C VAL A 166 2.23 45.65 8.77
N PRO A 167 2.84 45.70 7.58
CA PRO A 167 2.06 45.64 6.35
C PRO A 167 1.24 44.38 6.34
N ASN A 168 -0.05 44.46 6.07
CA ASN A 168 -0.85 43.27 5.77
C ASN A 168 -0.19 42.57 4.62
N SER A 169 0.15 41.27 4.81
CA SER A 169 0.71 40.50 3.71
C SER A 169 -0.24 40.59 2.51
N PRO A 170 0.25 41.00 1.34
CA PRO A 170 -0.58 41.16 0.14
C PRO A 170 -1.14 39.79 -0.33
N LEU A 171 -0.60 38.70 0.18
CA LEU A 171 -1.00 37.32 -0.12
C LEU A 171 -1.16 36.52 1.17
N LYS A 172 -2.37 36.07 1.45
CA LYS A 172 -2.62 35.07 2.47
C LYS A 172 -2.60 33.71 1.78
N HIS A 173 -1.75 32.83 2.25
CA HIS A 173 -1.70 31.45 1.81
C HIS A 173 -2.43 30.58 2.83
N GLU A 174 -3.54 29.97 2.41
CA GLU A 174 -4.28 29.00 3.20
C GLU A 174 -4.16 27.66 2.48
N THR A 175 -3.49 26.69 3.09
CA THR A 175 -3.36 25.32 2.58
C THR A 175 -4.36 24.44 3.28
N GLN A 176 -5.15 23.72 2.51
CA GLN A 176 -6.06 22.69 3.02
C GLN A 176 -5.70 21.36 2.40
N VAL A 177 -5.28 20.41 3.23
CA VAL A 177 -5.03 19.02 2.81
C VAL A 177 -6.34 18.25 2.91
N PHE A 178 -6.77 17.67 1.79
CA PHE A 178 -7.96 16.83 1.71
C PHE A 178 -7.60 15.35 1.86
N TYR A 179 -8.53 14.57 2.38
CA TYR A 179 -8.53 13.09 2.45
C TYR A 179 -7.58 12.46 3.47
N ASN A 180 -6.39 12.98 3.65
CA ASN A 180 -5.41 12.56 4.65
C ASN A 180 -4.72 13.81 5.21
N PRO A 181 -5.38 14.55 6.12
CA PRO A 181 -4.84 15.81 6.65
C PRO A 181 -3.57 15.63 7.48
N SER A 182 -3.42 14.49 8.14
CA SER A 182 -2.23 14.11 8.91
C SER A 182 -1.06 13.67 8.03
N MET A 183 -1.30 13.43 6.73
CA MET A 183 -0.35 12.82 5.78
C MET A 183 0.20 11.46 6.27
N ASP A 184 -0.59 10.73 7.06
CA ASP A 184 -0.25 9.43 7.62
C ASP A 184 -0.02 8.40 6.49
N SER A 185 1.17 7.82 6.46
CA SER A 185 1.57 6.82 5.47
C SER A 185 0.72 5.54 5.57
N MET A 186 0.25 5.18 6.77
CA MET A 186 -0.56 3.99 6.97
C MET A 186 -1.93 4.10 6.28
N GLU A 187 -2.57 5.28 6.32
CA GLU A 187 -3.85 5.49 5.63
C GLU A 187 -3.75 5.23 4.12
N PHE A 188 -2.61 5.50 3.52
CA PHE A 188 -2.34 5.28 2.11
C PHE A 188 -1.87 3.85 1.79
N ASN A 189 -1.01 3.27 2.65
CA ASN A 189 -0.35 2.00 2.40
C ASN A 189 -1.20 0.79 2.77
N ILE A 190 -1.95 0.83 3.89
CA ILE A 190 -2.74 -0.32 4.37
C ILE A 190 -3.81 -0.76 3.35
N PRO A 191 -4.63 0.12 2.74
CA PRO A 191 -5.56 -0.29 1.70
C PRO A 191 -4.86 -0.99 0.52
N ALA A 192 -3.70 -0.48 0.12
CA ALA A 192 -2.93 -1.06 -0.97
C ALA A 192 -2.35 -2.44 -0.62
N LEU A 193 -1.86 -2.62 0.62
CA LEU A 193 -1.42 -3.91 1.16
C LEU A 193 -2.55 -4.94 1.20
N ILE A 194 -3.76 -4.54 1.61
CA ILE A 194 -4.94 -5.40 1.59
C ILE A 194 -5.17 -5.96 0.18
N GLY A 195 -5.09 -5.10 -0.84
CA GLY A 195 -5.24 -5.50 -2.24
C GLY A 195 -4.15 -6.46 -2.73
N LEU A 196 -2.90 -6.17 -2.41
CA LEU A 196 -1.74 -6.99 -2.77
C LEU A 196 -1.82 -8.38 -2.13
N ILE A 197 -2.02 -8.44 -0.81
CA ILE A 197 -2.10 -9.68 -0.04
C ILE A 197 -3.27 -10.54 -0.53
N MET A 198 -4.41 -9.91 -0.82
CA MET A 198 -5.56 -10.61 -1.39
C MET A 198 -5.22 -11.25 -2.74
N GLN A 199 -4.49 -10.54 -3.62
CA GLN A 199 -4.01 -11.12 -4.89
C GLN A 199 -3.09 -12.30 -4.66
N GLU A 200 -2.06 -12.17 -3.83
CA GLU A 200 -1.06 -13.21 -3.60
C GLU A 200 -1.68 -14.51 -3.11
N VAL A 201 -2.46 -14.41 -2.04
CA VAL A 201 -3.07 -15.58 -1.41
C VAL A 201 -4.04 -16.29 -2.35
N THR A 202 -4.93 -15.54 -2.99
CA THR A 202 -5.93 -16.12 -3.87
C THR A 202 -5.32 -16.72 -5.14
N LEU A 203 -4.31 -16.06 -5.71
CA LEU A 203 -3.60 -16.55 -6.89
C LEU A 203 -2.87 -17.85 -6.61
N ILE A 204 -2.09 -17.92 -5.52
CA ILE A 204 -1.30 -19.11 -5.16
C ILE A 204 -2.22 -20.28 -4.80
N LEU A 205 -3.25 -20.06 -3.98
CA LEU A 205 -4.20 -21.10 -3.61
C LEU A 205 -4.85 -21.76 -4.83
N THR A 206 -5.27 -20.95 -5.81
CA THR A 206 -5.95 -21.48 -6.99
C THR A 206 -4.99 -21.97 -8.07
N ALA A 207 -3.76 -21.44 -8.12
CA ALA A 207 -2.73 -21.98 -9.01
C ALA A 207 -2.39 -23.45 -8.68
N PHE A 208 -2.48 -23.84 -7.41
CA PHE A 208 -2.24 -25.23 -7.00
C PHE A 208 -3.46 -26.16 -7.14
N ALA A 209 -4.67 -25.59 -7.28
CA ALA A 209 -5.92 -26.35 -7.18
C ALA A 209 -6.07 -27.51 -8.19
N LEU A 210 -5.72 -27.30 -9.48
CA LEU A 210 -5.78 -28.35 -10.51
C LEU A 210 -4.46 -29.10 -10.63
N VAL A 211 -3.34 -28.43 -10.37
CA VAL A 211 -2.02 -29.04 -10.50
C VAL A 211 -1.82 -30.13 -9.46
N ARG A 212 -2.31 -29.93 -8.23
CA ARG A 212 -2.30 -30.96 -7.18
C ARG A 212 -3.05 -32.22 -7.62
N GLU A 213 -4.19 -32.07 -8.31
CA GLU A 213 -4.96 -33.21 -8.85
C GLU A 213 -4.23 -33.92 -10.01
N LYS A 214 -3.49 -33.13 -10.85
CA LYS A 214 -2.65 -33.72 -11.90
C LYS A 214 -1.53 -34.58 -11.30
N GLU A 215 -0.83 -34.08 -10.30
CA GLU A 215 0.27 -34.81 -9.65
C GLU A 215 -0.20 -36.06 -8.90
N GLN A 216 -1.41 -36.01 -8.32
CA GLN A 216 -2.01 -37.16 -7.62
C GLN A 216 -2.68 -38.16 -8.57
N GLY A 217 -2.69 -37.90 -9.89
CA GLY A 217 -3.35 -38.77 -10.88
C GLY A 217 -4.89 -38.78 -10.79
N THR A 218 -5.48 -37.93 -9.93
CA THR A 218 -6.94 -37.90 -9.74
C THR A 218 -7.67 -37.16 -10.86
N ILE A 219 -6.95 -36.43 -11.70
CA ILE A 219 -7.55 -35.70 -12.83
C ILE A 219 -8.08 -36.66 -13.89
N GLU A 220 -7.45 -37.83 -14.08
CA GLU A 220 -7.92 -38.88 -15.01
C GLU A 220 -9.28 -39.43 -14.59
N GLN A 221 -9.52 -39.59 -13.29
CA GLN A 221 -10.81 -40.01 -12.76
C GLN A 221 -11.91 -38.96 -13.02
N LEU A 222 -11.55 -37.66 -13.00
CA LEU A 222 -12.49 -36.60 -13.33
C LEU A 222 -12.83 -36.54 -14.82
N ILE A 223 -11.86 -36.88 -15.69
CA ILE A 223 -12.05 -36.89 -17.15
C ILE A 223 -13.00 -37.99 -17.59
N VAL A 224 -12.98 -39.17 -16.95
CA VAL A 224 -13.87 -40.28 -17.25
C VAL A 224 -15.33 -40.00 -16.82
N THR A 225 -15.53 -39.03 -15.92
CA THR A 225 -16.88 -38.62 -15.50
C THR A 225 -17.53 -37.67 -16.53
N PRO A 226 -18.87 -37.70 -16.70
CA PRO A 226 -19.58 -36.81 -17.65
C PRO A 226 -19.66 -35.34 -17.16
N ILE A 227 -18.58 -34.84 -16.54
CA ILE A 227 -18.48 -33.46 -16.04
C ILE A 227 -18.04 -32.54 -17.18
N ARG A 228 -18.71 -31.39 -17.30
CA ARG A 228 -18.31 -30.38 -18.27
C ARG A 228 -17.17 -29.49 -17.71
N PRO A 229 -16.23 -28.98 -18.55
CA PRO A 229 -15.17 -28.09 -18.12
C PRO A 229 -15.65 -26.90 -17.28
N THR A 230 -16.76 -26.29 -17.67
CA THR A 230 -17.38 -25.18 -16.95
C THR A 230 -17.90 -25.56 -15.56
N GLU A 231 -18.46 -26.78 -15.41
CA GLU A 231 -18.94 -27.29 -14.12
C GLU A 231 -17.78 -27.53 -13.15
N LEU A 232 -16.65 -28.00 -13.67
CA LEU A 232 -15.44 -28.22 -12.87
C LEU A 232 -14.83 -26.89 -12.40
N ILE A 233 -14.67 -25.92 -13.33
CA ILE A 233 -14.08 -24.62 -13.02
C ILE A 233 -14.95 -23.86 -12.01
N ILE A 234 -16.26 -23.76 -12.25
CA ILE A 234 -17.17 -23.08 -11.31
C ILE A 234 -17.22 -23.83 -9.98
N GLY A 235 -17.24 -25.15 -9.99
CA GLY A 235 -17.26 -25.97 -8.78
C GLY A 235 -16.01 -25.79 -7.91
N LYS A 236 -14.86 -25.51 -8.52
CA LYS A 236 -13.64 -25.16 -7.81
C LYS A 236 -13.63 -23.68 -7.36
N LEU A 237 -14.07 -22.77 -8.21
CA LEU A 237 -14.10 -21.35 -7.86
C LEU A 237 -14.93 -21.06 -6.60
N VAL A 238 -16.09 -21.69 -6.44
CA VAL A 238 -17.01 -21.39 -5.32
C VAL A 238 -16.35 -21.57 -3.94
N PRO A 239 -15.74 -22.69 -3.58
CA PRO A 239 -15.07 -22.84 -2.28
C PRO A 239 -13.90 -21.89 -2.08
N TYR A 240 -13.07 -21.69 -3.10
CA TYR A 240 -11.93 -20.75 -3.02
C TYR A 240 -12.39 -19.29 -2.93
N THR A 241 -13.52 -18.93 -3.56
CA THR A 241 -14.12 -17.61 -3.38
C THR A 241 -14.54 -17.40 -1.93
N ILE A 242 -15.16 -18.38 -1.30
CA ILE A 242 -15.58 -18.28 0.11
C ILE A 242 -14.37 -18.13 1.03
N ILE A 243 -13.31 -18.92 0.82
CA ILE A 243 -12.08 -18.81 1.62
C ILE A 243 -11.40 -17.47 1.37
N GLY A 244 -11.26 -17.04 0.12
CA GLY A 244 -10.68 -15.75 -0.22
C GLY A 244 -11.47 -14.57 0.35
N THR A 245 -12.81 -14.64 0.35
CA THR A 245 -13.67 -13.63 0.99
C THR A 245 -13.49 -13.61 2.50
N LEU A 246 -13.36 -14.79 3.13
CA LEU A 246 -13.11 -14.87 4.57
C LEU A 246 -11.72 -14.32 4.91
N SER A 247 -10.71 -14.69 4.13
CA SER A 247 -9.36 -14.15 4.24
C SER A 247 -9.34 -12.62 4.09
N PHE A 248 -10.00 -12.10 3.06
CA PHE A 248 -10.16 -10.66 2.85
C PHE A 248 -10.84 -9.97 4.04
N ALA A 249 -11.90 -10.58 4.58
CA ALA A 249 -12.59 -10.04 5.74
C ALA A 249 -11.66 -9.95 6.96
N PHE A 250 -10.83 -10.96 7.23
CA PHE A 250 -9.86 -10.91 8.32
C PHE A 250 -8.78 -9.85 8.10
N VAL A 251 -8.25 -9.74 6.90
CA VAL A 251 -7.25 -8.71 6.54
C VAL A 251 -7.86 -7.32 6.63
N LEU A 252 -9.10 -7.13 6.15
CA LEU A 252 -9.83 -5.87 6.26
C LEU A 252 -10.08 -5.48 7.72
N LEU A 253 -10.54 -6.43 8.55
CA LEU A 253 -10.74 -6.19 9.97
C LEU A 253 -9.43 -5.84 10.68
N ALA A 254 -8.33 -6.51 10.33
CA ALA A 254 -7.01 -6.16 10.87
C ALA A 254 -6.57 -4.74 10.42
N GLY A 255 -6.79 -4.36 9.17
CA GLY A 255 -6.52 -2.99 8.69
C GLY A 255 -7.31 -1.93 9.46
N VAL A 256 -8.60 -2.17 9.71
CA VAL A 256 -9.48 -1.21 10.39
C VAL A 256 -9.23 -1.18 11.90
N PHE A 257 -9.11 -2.35 12.58
CA PHE A 257 -9.05 -2.41 14.04
C PHE A 257 -7.65 -2.42 14.63
N TRP A 258 -6.64 -2.87 13.87
CA TRP A 258 -5.25 -2.92 14.34
C TRP A 258 -4.46 -1.68 13.92
N PHE A 259 -4.67 -1.21 12.69
CA PHE A 259 -3.99 -0.03 12.16
C PHE A 259 -4.85 1.25 12.21
N ASP A 260 -6.08 1.17 12.73
CA ASP A 260 -7.02 2.29 12.87
C ASP A 260 -7.32 3.03 11.55
N VAL A 261 -7.22 2.31 10.41
CA VAL A 261 -7.46 2.90 9.09
C VAL A 261 -8.95 2.97 8.82
N ALA A 262 -9.49 4.17 8.77
CA ALA A 262 -10.91 4.40 8.55
C ALA A 262 -11.33 4.14 7.10
N ILE A 263 -12.53 3.55 6.91
CA ILE A 263 -13.18 3.43 5.60
C ILE A 263 -14.06 4.67 5.42
N ALA A 264 -13.60 5.67 4.64
CA ALA A 264 -14.36 6.90 4.42
C ALA A 264 -15.61 6.69 3.54
N GLY A 265 -15.59 5.70 2.65
CA GLY A 265 -16.66 5.43 1.69
C GLY A 265 -17.63 4.32 2.10
N ASP A 266 -18.43 3.83 1.16
CA ASP A 266 -19.43 2.79 1.40
C ASP A 266 -18.79 1.40 1.56
N PRO A 267 -18.90 0.74 2.75
CA PRO A 267 -18.37 -0.60 2.98
C PRO A 267 -19.02 -1.68 2.08
N PHE A 268 -20.29 -1.50 1.69
CA PHE A 268 -20.96 -2.44 0.79
C PHE A 268 -20.34 -2.41 -0.61
N LEU A 269 -20.08 -1.20 -1.12
CA LEU A 269 -19.38 -1.02 -2.40
C LEU A 269 -17.96 -1.61 -2.35
N LEU A 270 -17.24 -1.41 -1.24
CA LEU A 270 -15.92 -1.99 -1.01
C LEU A 270 -15.97 -3.52 -1.13
N VAL A 271 -16.87 -4.18 -0.40
CA VAL A 271 -17.01 -5.64 -0.44
C VAL A 271 -17.39 -6.13 -1.85
N LEU A 272 -18.32 -5.45 -2.52
CA LEU A 272 -18.76 -5.82 -3.87
C LEU A 272 -17.62 -5.78 -4.88
N LEU A 273 -16.83 -4.69 -4.90
CA LEU A 273 -15.73 -4.54 -5.84
C LEU A 273 -14.53 -5.42 -5.47
N SER A 274 -14.32 -5.67 -4.18
CA SER A 274 -13.34 -6.67 -3.71
C SER A 274 -13.69 -8.09 -4.16
N LEU A 275 -14.97 -8.46 -4.13
CA LEU A 275 -15.43 -9.74 -4.67
C LEU A 275 -15.19 -9.85 -6.18
N LEU A 276 -15.39 -8.76 -6.93
CA LEU A 276 -15.09 -8.73 -8.37
C LEU A 276 -13.59 -8.97 -8.62
N PHE A 277 -12.73 -8.28 -7.89
CA PHE A 277 -11.28 -8.47 -7.97
C PHE A 277 -10.86 -9.88 -7.55
N LEU A 278 -11.44 -10.40 -6.46
CA LEU A 278 -11.20 -11.76 -5.99
C LEU A 278 -11.52 -12.80 -7.07
N VAL A 279 -12.65 -12.67 -7.76
CA VAL A 279 -13.00 -13.59 -8.84
C VAL A 279 -12.02 -13.47 -10.01
N ALA A 280 -11.53 -12.27 -10.33
CA ALA A 280 -10.50 -12.07 -11.36
C ALA A 280 -9.19 -12.78 -11.01
N THR A 281 -8.70 -12.62 -9.78
CA THR A 281 -7.45 -13.26 -9.31
C THR A 281 -7.57 -14.78 -9.20
N LEU A 282 -8.71 -15.27 -8.72
CA LEU A 282 -9.02 -16.71 -8.71
C LEU A 282 -9.06 -17.30 -10.13
N ALA A 283 -9.67 -16.61 -11.08
CA ALA A 283 -9.70 -17.03 -12.48
C ALA A 283 -8.29 -17.09 -13.07
N MET A 284 -7.43 -16.10 -12.74
CA MET A 284 -6.04 -16.06 -13.14
C MET A 284 -5.23 -17.23 -12.54
N GLY A 285 -5.42 -17.55 -11.26
CA GLY A 285 -4.77 -18.69 -10.62
C GLY A 285 -5.21 -20.03 -11.25
N ILE A 286 -6.51 -20.22 -11.54
CA ILE A 286 -6.97 -21.42 -12.24
C ILE A 286 -6.41 -21.47 -13.66
N PHE A 287 -6.27 -20.34 -14.36
CA PHE A 287 -5.63 -20.31 -15.67
C PHE A 287 -4.17 -20.79 -15.59
N ILE A 288 -3.39 -20.32 -14.62
CA ILE A 288 -2.04 -20.81 -14.35
C ILE A 288 -2.05 -22.31 -14.06
N SER A 289 -2.96 -22.77 -13.20
CA SER A 289 -3.13 -24.20 -12.84
C SER A 289 -3.42 -25.09 -14.04
N THR A 290 -4.11 -24.55 -15.04
CA THR A 290 -4.42 -25.27 -16.29
C THR A 290 -3.17 -25.49 -17.15
N ILE A 291 -2.24 -24.52 -17.17
CA ILE A 291 -1.05 -24.55 -18.00
C ILE A 291 0.09 -25.31 -17.31
N ALA A 292 0.25 -25.14 -16.01
CA ALA A 292 1.32 -25.71 -15.23
C ALA A 292 1.26 -27.25 -15.22
N LYS A 293 2.44 -27.88 -15.26
CA LYS A 293 2.59 -29.35 -15.24
C LYS A 293 2.72 -29.91 -13.82
N ASN A 294 3.33 -29.13 -12.92
CA ASN A 294 3.55 -29.48 -11.51
C ASN A 294 3.43 -28.24 -10.62
N GLN A 295 3.38 -28.45 -9.30
CA GLN A 295 3.21 -27.37 -8.32
C GLN A 295 4.36 -26.37 -8.36
N LEU A 296 5.60 -26.83 -8.58
CA LEU A 296 6.76 -25.95 -8.70
C LEU A 296 6.63 -24.97 -9.88
N GLN A 297 6.19 -25.47 -11.04
CA GLN A 297 5.93 -24.63 -12.21
C GLN A 297 4.77 -23.65 -11.96
N ALA A 298 3.70 -24.09 -11.30
CA ALA A 298 2.59 -23.21 -10.93
C ALA A 298 3.06 -22.07 -10.00
N MET A 299 3.93 -22.40 -9.04
CA MET A 299 4.54 -21.43 -8.15
C MET A 299 5.37 -20.38 -8.92
N TYR A 300 6.28 -20.80 -9.79
CA TYR A 300 7.07 -19.86 -10.60
C TYR A 300 6.22 -18.99 -11.50
N MET A 301 5.17 -19.53 -12.11
CA MET A 301 4.23 -18.74 -12.91
C MET A 301 3.44 -17.76 -12.07
N SER A 302 3.09 -18.11 -10.83
CA SER A 302 2.43 -17.20 -9.90
C SER A 302 3.35 -16.05 -9.51
N PHE A 303 4.62 -16.32 -9.18
CA PHE A 303 5.60 -15.27 -8.92
C PHE A 303 5.89 -14.38 -10.14
N ALA A 304 5.89 -14.96 -11.35
CA ALA A 304 6.02 -14.19 -12.58
C ALA A 304 4.87 -13.19 -12.81
N VAL A 305 3.73 -13.38 -12.15
CA VAL A 305 2.62 -12.42 -12.13
C VAL A 305 2.71 -11.48 -10.93
N ILE A 306 3.00 -12.01 -9.72
CA ILE A 306 3.01 -11.25 -8.48
C ILE A 306 4.10 -10.17 -8.50
N LEU A 307 5.36 -10.51 -8.85
CA LEU A 307 6.47 -9.56 -8.82
C LEU A 307 6.26 -8.34 -9.73
N PRO A 308 5.85 -8.49 -11.01
CA PRO A 308 5.46 -7.34 -11.80
C PRO A 308 4.26 -6.58 -11.23
N SER A 309 3.30 -7.27 -10.60
CA SER A 309 2.14 -6.62 -9.98
C SER A 309 2.56 -5.68 -8.86
N VAL A 310 3.50 -6.07 -8.01
CA VAL A 310 4.03 -5.22 -6.94
C VAL A 310 4.64 -3.94 -7.49
N ILE A 311 5.45 -4.03 -8.55
CA ILE A 311 6.22 -2.90 -9.10
C ILE A 311 5.35 -2.01 -9.99
N LEU A 312 4.55 -2.60 -10.89
CA LEU A 312 3.90 -1.90 -11.99
C LEU A 312 2.45 -1.46 -11.68
N SER A 313 1.85 -1.96 -10.61
CA SER A 313 0.45 -1.65 -10.28
C SER A 313 0.24 -0.24 -9.70
N GLY A 314 1.30 0.44 -9.30
CA GLY A 314 1.20 1.69 -8.53
C GLY A 314 1.16 1.46 -7.02
N PHE A 315 1.57 0.26 -6.56
CA PHE A 315 1.69 -0.07 -5.14
C PHE A 315 2.90 0.65 -4.52
N VAL A 316 4.11 0.36 -5.01
CA VAL A 316 5.37 0.95 -4.50
C VAL A 316 5.64 2.32 -5.10
N PHE A 317 5.50 2.45 -6.41
CA PHE A 317 5.81 3.68 -7.13
C PHE A 317 4.56 4.24 -7.81
N PRO A 318 4.31 5.58 -7.72
CA PRO A 318 3.21 6.21 -8.46
C PRO A 318 3.33 5.93 -9.96
N ARG A 319 2.23 5.50 -10.59
CA ARG A 319 2.23 5.16 -12.03
C ARG A 319 2.57 6.36 -12.91
N GLU A 320 2.18 7.56 -12.49
CA GLU A 320 2.41 8.81 -13.20
C GLU A 320 3.90 9.12 -13.35
N SER A 321 4.74 8.63 -12.43
CA SER A 321 6.21 8.80 -12.49
C SER A 321 6.90 7.80 -13.43
N MET A 322 6.18 6.76 -13.90
CA MET A 322 6.74 5.72 -14.76
C MET A 322 6.77 6.15 -16.23
N PRO A 323 7.76 5.67 -17.03
CA PRO A 323 7.73 5.82 -18.49
C PRO A 323 6.46 5.20 -19.11
N MET A 324 5.97 5.79 -20.20
CA MET A 324 4.69 5.40 -20.83
C MET A 324 4.60 3.89 -21.15
N LEU A 325 5.69 3.27 -21.59
CA LEU A 325 5.71 1.84 -21.90
C LEU A 325 5.45 0.98 -20.65
N ILE A 326 6.00 1.38 -19.51
CA ILE A 326 5.83 0.71 -18.22
C ILE A 326 4.40 0.91 -17.69
N GLN A 327 3.84 2.12 -17.87
CA GLN A 327 2.44 2.39 -17.54
C GLN A 327 1.48 1.50 -18.32
N LEU A 328 1.74 1.27 -19.62
CA LEU A 328 0.93 0.38 -20.46
C LEU A 328 0.99 -1.08 -19.97
N LEU A 329 2.19 -1.57 -19.61
CA LEU A 329 2.33 -2.89 -19.03
C LEU A 329 1.61 -3.02 -17.68
N GLY A 330 1.72 -2.01 -16.82
CA GLY A 330 0.96 -1.94 -15.57
C GLY A 330 -0.56 -1.97 -15.79
N GLY A 331 -1.04 -1.41 -16.91
CA GLY A 331 -2.45 -1.47 -17.31
C GLY A 331 -2.97 -2.88 -17.64
N LEU A 332 -2.08 -3.87 -17.84
CA LEU A 332 -2.46 -5.27 -18.02
C LEU A 332 -2.60 -6.04 -16.70
N ILE A 333 -2.39 -5.37 -15.57
CA ILE A 333 -2.41 -5.96 -14.24
C ILE A 333 -3.73 -5.62 -13.54
N PRO A 334 -4.55 -6.60 -13.14
CA PRO A 334 -5.82 -6.33 -12.46
C PRO A 334 -5.66 -5.56 -11.13
N LEU A 335 -4.55 -5.80 -10.41
CA LEU A 335 -4.24 -5.12 -9.15
C LEU A 335 -4.20 -3.60 -9.31
N THR A 336 -3.72 -3.09 -10.43
CA THR A 336 -3.65 -1.66 -10.74
C THR A 336 -5.00 -0.95 -10.54
N TYR A 337 -6.04 -1.51 -11.12
CA TYR A 337 -7.41 -0.95 -11.04
C TYR A 337 -8.02 -1.16 -9.65
N PHE A 338 -7.65 -2.26 -9.01
CA PHE A 338 -8.14 -2.53 -7.66
C PHE A 338 -7.52 -1.61 -6.62
N LEU A 339 -6.24 -1.26 -6.75
CA LEU A 339 -5.60 -0.26 -5.88
C LEU A 339 -6.25 1.12 -6.01
N GLU A 340 -6.61 1.54 -7.23
CA GLU A 340 -7.35 2.79 -7.45
C GLU A 340 -8.74 2.74 -6.79
N ILE A 341 -9.42 1.59 -6.85
CA ILE A 341 -10.70 1.37 -6.19
C ILE A 341 -10.55 1.44 -4.67
N LEU A 342 -9.58 0.72 -4.09
CA LEU A 342 -9.35 0.70 -2.66
C LEU A 342 -9.04 2.10 -2.12
N ARG A 343 -8.03 2.77 -2.71
CA ARG A 343 -7.68 4.14 -2.31
C ARG A 343 -8.84 5.12 -2.52
N GLY A 344 -9.62 4.95 -3.59
CA GLY A 344 -10.81 5.74 -3.86
C GLY A 344 -11.89 5.60 -2.78
N ILE A 345 -12.12 4.38 -2.29
CA ILE A 345 -13.14 4.13 -1.25
C ILE A 345 -12.61 4.49 0.15
N PHE A 346 -11.40 4.03 0.50
CA PHE A 346 -10.85 4.27 1.83
C PHE A 346 -10.60 5.75 2.11
N LEU A 347 -9.92 6.46 1.19
CA LEU A 347 -9.49 7.84 1.41
C LEU A 347 -10.52 8.87 0.93
N LYS A 348 -11.12 8.66 -0.26
CA LYS A 348 -11.86 9.71 -0.96
C LYS A 348 -13.38 9.53 -0.88
N ALA A 349 -13.89 8.48 -0.22
CA ALA A 349 -15.32 8.14 -0.19
C ALA A 349 -15.96 8.07 -1.58
N ASN A 350 -15.20 7.63 -2.59
CA ASN A 350 -15.66 7.61 -3.99
C ASN A 350 -16.84 6.66 -4.16
N SER A 351 -17.87 7.13 -4.86
CA SER A 351 -19.03 6.33 -5.25
C SER A 351 -18.74 5.52 -6.52
N LEU A 352 -19.64 4.55 -6.82
CA LEU A 352 -19.55 3.76 -8.04
C LEU A 352 -19.53 4.63 -9.32
N GLN A 353 -20.12 5.82 -9.28
CA GLN A 353 -20.12 6.77 -10.40
C GLN A 353 -18.70 7.26 -10.78
N LEU A 354 -17.77 7.28 -9.83
CA LEU A 354 -16.39 7.63 -10.09
C LEU A 354 -15.52 6.40 -10.37
N LEU A 355 -15.89 5.24 -9.80
CA LEU A 355 -15.13 4.00 -9.89
C LEU A 355 -15.58 3.05 -11.02
N TRP A 356 -16.59 3.45 -11.83
CA TRP A 356 -17.11 2.58 -12.88
C TRP A 356 -16.07 2.20 -13.96
N PRO A 357 -15.11 3.07 -14.37
CA PRO A 357 -14.12 2.69 -15.37
C PRO A 357 -13.24 1.55 -14.90
N GLN A 358 -12.70 1.65 -13.68
CA GLN A 358 -11.86 0.63 -13.06
C GLN A 358 -12.63 -0.68 -12.84
N SER A 359 -13.89 -0.55 -12.42
CA SER A 359 -14.79 -1.70 -12.23
C SER A 359 -15.08 -2.43 -13.55
N LEU A 360 -15.28 -1.71 -14.65
CA LEU A 360 -15.48 -2.30 -15.97
C LEU A 360 -14.22 -3.02 -16.47
N VAL A 361 -13.05 -2.46 -16.26
CA VAL A 361 -11.79 -3.10 -16.65
C VAL A 361 -11.60 -4.39 -15.85
N LEU A 362 -11.83 -4.38 -14.55
CA LEU A 362 -11.78 -5.61 -13.71
C LEU A 362 -12.79 -6.65 -14.18
N LEU A 363 -13.99 -6.25 -14.52
CA LEU A 363 -15.00 -7.15 -15.10
C LEU A 363 -14.50 -7.75 -16.42
N GLY A 364 -13.90 -6.92 -17.28
CA GLY A 364 -13.28 -7.36 -18.53
C GLY A 364 -12.18 -8.40 -18.31
N PHE A 365 -11.28 -8.18 -17.35
CA PHE A 365 -10.26 -9.17 -16.94
C PHE A 365 -10.89 -10.47 -16.45
N THR A 366 -11.92 -10.38 -15.61
CA THR A 366 -12.61 -11.57 -15.07
C THR A 366 -13.21 -12.41 -16.20
N VAL A 367 -13.89 -11.77 -17.14
CA VAL A 367 -14.52 -12.44 -18.28
C VAL A 367 -13.45 -13.05 -19.20
N LEU A 368 -12.43 -12.28 -19.57
CA LEU A 368 -11.36 -12.71 -20.46
C LEU A 368 -10.59 -13.91 -19.89
N LEU A 369 -10.17 -13.83 -18.62
CA LEU A 369 -9.48 -14.92 -17.96
C LEU A 369 -10.34 -16.17 -17.79
N SER A 370 -11.63 -16.00 -17.48
CA SER A 370 -12.57 -17.12 -17.39
C SER A 370 -12.75 -17.82 -18.73
N ILE A 371 -12.90 -17.06 -19.83
CA ILE A 371 -13.01 -17.62 -21.19
C ILE A 371 -11.70 -18.33 -21.57
N ALA A 372 -10.54 -17.70 -21.33
CA ALA A 372 -9.23 -18.29 -21.64
C ALA A 372 -9.02 -19.63 -20.88
N THR A 373 -9.41 -19.67 -19.61
CA THR A 373 -9.34 -20.89 -18.77
C THR A 373 -10.21 -22.00 -19.34
N ILE A 374 -11.47 -21.70 -19.67
CA ILE A 374 -12.42 -22.68 -20.24
C ILE A 374 -11.91 -23.19 -21.59
N ALA A 375 -11.41 -22.30 -22.47
CA ALA A 375 -10.92 -22.66 -23.79
C ALA A 375 -9.67 -23.57 -23.70
N LYS A 376 -8.73 -23.26 -22.79
CA LYS A 376 -7.52 -24.03 -22.61
C LYS A 376 -7.81 -25.40 -22.01
N PHE A 377 -8.71 -25.44 -21.02
CA PHE A 377 -9.10 -26.72 -20.39
C PHE A 377 -9.81 -27.67 -21.36
N LYS A 378 -10.66 -27.13 -22.26
CA LYS A 378 -11.32 -27.94 -23.28
C LYS A 378 -10.33 -28.61 -24.24
N LYS A 379 -9.19 -27.96 -24.55
CA LYS A 379 -8.13 -28.49 -25.42
C LYS A 379 -7.30 -29.61 -24.77
N HIS A 380 -7.31 -29.69 -23.44
CA HIS A 380 -6.63 -30.75 -22.67
C HIS A 380 -7.47 -32.03 -22.52
N LEU A 381 -8.79 -31.93 -22.79
CA LEU A 381 -9.74 -33.08 -22.72
C LEU A 381 -9.94 -33.73 -24.09
N GLN A 382 -9.42 -33.17 -25.16
CA GLN A 382 -9.36 -33.74 -26.53
C GLN A 382 -7.96 -34.33 -26.81
#